data_f9476e22936f172e42a23a87c7db78df
#
_entry.id   f9476e22936f172e42a23a87c7db78df
#
_cell.length_a   1.000
_cell.length_b   1.000
_cell.length_c   1.000
_cell.angle_alpha   90.00
_cell.angle_beta   90.00
_cell.angle_gamma   90.00
#
_symmetry.space_group_name_H-M   'P 1'
#
loop_
_entity.id
_entity.type
_entity.pdbx_description
1 polymer ?
#
loop_
_entity_poly.entity_id
_entity_poly.type
_entity_poly.pdbx_seq_one_letter_code
_entity_poly.pdbx_strand_id
1 'polypeptide(L)' 'MVKEIVLIILLINGELSLPSFPFEGTVHECFAHGNQLRVELATYNEKRNAWFLNNGSGTWQGFICG' A
#
# COMPACT_ATOMS: atom_id res chain seq x y z
N MET A 1 -4.52 -7.59 18.36
CA MET A 1 -4.25 -6.20 18.01
C MET A 1 -3.21 -6.12 16.91
N VAL A 2 -3.46 -5.30 15.90
CA VAL A 2 -2.53 -5.11 14.79
C VAL A 2 -1.31 -4.31 15.27
N LYS A 3 -0.10 -4.75 14.89
CA LYS A 3 1.15 -4.10 15.28
C LYS A 3 1.90 -3.47 14.12
N GLU A 4 1.60 -3.88 12.89
CA GLU A 4 2.23 -3.33 11.71
C GLU A 4 1.30 -3.38 10.51
N ILE A 5 1.60 -2.54 9.53
CA ILE A 5 0.96 -2.58 8.23
C ILE A 5 2.05 -2.80 7.19
N VAL A 6 1.85 -3.80 6.33
CA VAL A 6 2.81 -4.15 5.29
C VAL A 6 2.19 -3.82 3.94
N LEU A 7 2.83 -2.96 3.18
CA LEU A 7 2.38 -2.61 1.85
C LEU A 7 2.88 -3.63 0.83
N ILE A 8 2.09 -3.88 -0.20
CA ILE A 8 2.47 -4.78 -1.28
C ILE A 8 2.63 -3.93 -2.54
N ILE A 9 3.87 -3.76 -2.98
CA ILE A 9 4.23 -2.92 -4.12
C ILE A 9 4.88 -3.78 -5.19
N LEU A 10 4.38 -3.69 -6.41
CA LEU A 10 5.05 -4.32 -7.56
C LEU A 10 5.93 -3.27 -8.22
N LEU A 11 7.24 -3.47 -8.13
CA LEU A 11 8.22 -2.54 -8.70
C LEU A 11 8.25 -2.65 -10.23
N ILE A 12 8.76 -1.60 -10.87
CA ILE A 12 8.83 -1.54 -12.33
C ILE A 12 9.74 -2.62 -12.93
N ASN A 13 10.68 -3.16 -12.13
CA ASN A 13 11.55 -4.25 -12.57
C ASN A 13 10.90 -5.63 -12.39
N GLY A 14 9.66 -5.70 -11.92
CA GLY A 14 8.94 -6.95 -11.73
C GLY A 14 9.10 -7.58 -10.35
N GLU A 15 9.86 -6.99 -9.45
CA GLU A 15 10.04 -7.50 -8.10
C GLU A 15 8.95 -6.97 -7.16
N LEU A 16 8.63 -7.74 -6.12
CA LEU A 16 7.73 -7.30 -5.07
C LEU A 16 8.52 -6.61 -3.97
N SER A 17 8.00 -5.46 -3.52
CA SER A 17 8.52 -4.75 -2.36
C SER A 17 7.46 -4.79 -1.27
N LEU A 18 7.87 -5.09 -0.04
CA LEU A 18 6.96 -5.25 1.09
C LEU A 18 7.38 -4.32 2.24
N PRO A 19 7.30 -3.00 2.05
CA PRO A 19 7.66 -2.08 3.13
C PRO A 19 6.69 -2.22 4.30
N SER A 20 7.24 -2.26 5.51
CA SER A 20 6.49 -2.42 6.74
C SER A 20 6.58 -1.15 7.58
N PHE A 21 5.44 -0.77 8.15
CA PHE A 21 5.35 0.41 9.01
C PHE A 21 4.70 0.03 10.34
N PRO A 22 5.19 0.56 11.47
CA PRO A 22 4.55 0.30 12.75
C PRO A 22 3.15 0.91 12.79
N PHE A 23 2.24 0.16 13.34
CA PHE A 23 0.86 0.59 13.52
C PHE A 23 0.29 -0.09 14.77
N GLU A 24 -0.40 0.65 15.60
CA GLU A 24 -1.12 0.09 16.74
C GLU A 24 -2.60 0.41 16.63
N GLY A 25 -3.43 -0.62 16.70
CA GLY A 25 -4.86 -0.45 16.65
C GLY A 25 -5.59 -1.72 16.31
N THR A 26 -6.88 -1.59 16.05
CA THR A 26 -7.72 -2.71 15.63
C THR A 26 -7.52 -2.99 14.14
N VAL A 27 -7.99 -4.15 13.70
CA VAL A 27 -7.98 -4.52 12.27
C VAL A 27 -8.75 -3.48 11.45
N HIS A 28 -9.88 -3.03 11.98
CA HIS A 28 -10.72 -2.03 11.31
C HIS A 28 -9.96 -0.70 11.12
N GLU A 29 -9.26 -0.26 12.15
CA GLU A 29 -8.45 0.96 12.08
C GLU A 29 -7.28 0.79 11.11
N CYS A 30 -6.69 -0.39 11.07
CA CYS A 30 -5.60 -0.69 10.14
C CYS A 30 -6.07 -0.63 8.70
N PHE A 31 -7.22 -1.18 8.37
CA PHE A 31 -7.77 -1.11 7.03
C PHE A 31 -8.06 0.33 6.61
N ALA A 32 -8.60 1.13 7.51
CA ALA A 32 -8.85 2.54 7.22
C ALA A 32 -7.54 3.28 6.95
N HIS A 33 -6.50 3.00 7.75
CA HIS A 33 -5.18 3.61 7.57
C HIS A 33 -4.51 3.17 6.27
N GLY A 34 -4.62 1.89 5.93
CA GLY A 34 -4.06 1.36 4.68
C GLY A 34 -4.70 1.99 3.45
N ASN A 35 -6.02 2.17 3.47
CA ASN A 35 -6.73 2.83 2.37
C ASN A 35 -6.31 4.30 2.24
N GLN A 36 -6.06 4.96 3.36
CA GLN A 36 -5.57 6.34 3.37
C GLN A 36 -4.16 6.42 2.78
N LEU A 37 -3.28 5.49 3.14
CA LEU A 37 -1.92 5.44 2.58
C LEU A 37 -1.95 5.28 1.06
N ARG A 38 -2.85 4.46 0.55
CA ARG A 38 -3.00 4.28 -0.89
C ARG A 38 -3.28 5.61 -1.58
N VAL A 39 -4.21 6.39 -1.06
CA VAL A 39 -4.59 7.70 -1.64
C VAL A 39 -3.45 8.71 -1.53
N GLU A 40 -2.69 8.65 -0.44
CA GLU A 40 -1.58 9.59 -0.21
C GLU A 40 -0.33 9.25 -1.03
N LEU A 41 -0.03 7.96 -1.20
CA LEU A 41 1.20 7.50 -1.82
C LEU A 41 1.07 7.16 -3.29
N ALA A 42 -0.15 6.98 -3.78
CA ALA A 42 -0.39 6.54 -5.15
C ALA A 42 -1.53 7.32 -5.79
N THR A 43 -1.59 7.26 -7.12
CA THR A 43 -2.64 7.88 -7.92
C THR A 43 -3.24 6.84 -8.84
N TYR A 44 -4.57 6.78 -8.90
CA TYR A 44 -5.26 5.85 -9.76
C TYR A 44 -5.14 6.27 -11.23
N ASN A 45 -4.77 5.31 -12.08
CA ASN A 45 -4.69 5.51 -13.52
C ASN A 45 -5.82 4.74 -14.19
N GLU A 46 -6.80 5.45 -14.71
CA GLU A 46 -7.99 4.83 -15.33
C GLU A 46 -7.65 4.03 -16.59
N LYS A 47 -6.68 4.48 -17.37
CA LYS A 47 -6.29 3.81 -18.61
C LYS A 47 -5.67 2.45 -18.34
N ARG A 48 -4.92 2.32 -17.25
CA ARG A 48 -4.26 1.09 -16.88
C ARG A 48 -5.00 0.31 -15.80
N ASN A 49 -6.04 0.91 -15.24
CA ASN A 49 -6.84 0.33 -14.17
C ASN A 49 -5.97 -0.12 -13.00
N ALA A 50 -5.07 0.75 -12.57
CA ALA A 50 -4.13 0.46 -11.50
C ALA A 50 -3.73 1.72 -10.73
N TRP A 51 -3.25 1.52 -9.51
CA TRP A 51 -2.72 2.59 -8.67
C TRP A 51 -1.21 2.65 -8.82
N PHE A 52 -0.70 3.76 -9.34
CA PHE A 52 0.74 3.96 -9.52
C PHE A 52 1.29 4.83 -8.40
N LEU A 53 2.40 4.41 -7.82
CA LEU A 53 3.06 5.19 -6.78
C LEU A 53 3.52 6.53 -7.33
N ASN A 54 3.33 7.59 -6.55
CA ASN A 54 3.66 8.96 -6.98
C ASN A 54 5.15 9.17 -7.21
N ASN A 55 6.00 8.36 -6.57
CA ASN A 55 7.45 8.42 -6.77
C ASN A 55 7.93 7.65 -8.01
N GLY A 56 7.04 7.01 -8.74
CA GLY A 56 7.37 6.28 -9.96
C GLY A 56 8.03 4.93 -9.75
N SER A 57 8.09 4.41 -8.53
CA SER A 57 8.81 3.17 -8.23
C SER A 57 8.03 1.90 -8.59
N GLY A 58 6.72 1.99 -8.75
CA GLY A 58 5.90 0.82 -9.06
C GLY A 58 4.42 1.04 -8.87
N THR A 59 3.69 -0.07 -8.74
CA THR A 59 2.24 -0.06 -8.58
C THR A 59 1.83 -0.60 -7.21
N TRP A 60 0.79 0.01 -6.64
CA TRP A 60 0.19 -0.44 -5.38
C TRP A 60 -0.65 -1.67 -5.64
N GLN A 61 -0.35 -2.77 -4.96
CA GLN A 61 -1.12 -4.02 -5.09
C GLN A 61 -2.07 -4.24 -3.93
N GLY A 62 -1.72 -3.74 -2.76
CA GLY A 62 -2.54 -3.90 -1.58
C GLY A 62 -1.73 -3.72 -0.30
N PHE A 63 -2.29 -4.20 0.81
CA PHE A 63 -1.59 -4.16 2.10
C PHE A 63 -2.10 -5.27 3.01
N ILE A 64 -1.30 -5.60 4.00
CA ILE A 64 -1.60 -6.62 5.00
C ILE A 64 -1.52 -5.99 6.38
N CYS A 65 -2.51 -6.28 7.23
CA CYS A 65 -2.53 -5.87 8.63
C CYS A 65 -2.14 -7.04 9.51
N GLY A 66 -1.05 -6.88 10.24
CA GLY A 66 -0.52 -7.99 11.06
C GLY A 66 -0.01 -7.63 12.43
#